data_5f2063ac8a2e00179ab4e97a8ee89e03
#
_entry.id   5f2063ac8a2e00179ab4e97a8ee89e03
#
_cell.length_a   1.000
_cell.length_b   1.000
_cell.length_c   1.000
_cell.angle_alpha   90.00
_cell.angle_beta   90.00
_cell.angle_gamma   90.00
#
_symmetry.space_group_name_H-M   'P 1'
#
loop_
_entity.id
_entity.type
_entity.pdbx_description
1 polymer ?
#
loop_
_entity_poly.entity_id
_entity_poly.type
_entity_poly.pdbx_seq_one_letter_code
_entity_poly.pdbx_strand_id
1 'polypeptide(L)'
;MRLLKRKSRTFEIQVQDMTLHIQAATDVDEESRAAALWFWELLHTYSIRNPEFRSSKRPVKVPGDAPEIVREIASTAARAGVGPMFSLQGAVTDHVGRFLAREVNEVTVNCGGDYFIRSRRRQKLTVLRRPGSSVAVVVPANRQGLGVSMTLGHGPKRSEVDGLAVLAESCMLAGAAAAGVQAILTKENGLHGALTYLKQVTGVIGGVVFLGERIGMAGGLELAA
;
A
#
# COMPACT_ATOMS: atom_id res chain seq x y z
N MET A 1 -2.14 -19.54 33.56
CA MET A 1 -3.27 -19.11 32.71
C MET A 1 -2.80 -19.16 31.25
N ARG A 2 -3.10 -20.23 30.50
CA ARG A 2 -2.74 -20.36 29.08
C ARG A 2 -3.58 -19.39 28.27
N LEU A 3 -3.00 -18.31 27.80
CA LEU A 3 -3.62 -17.45 26.79
C LEU A 3 -3.83 -18.30 25.52
N LEU A 4 -5.08 -18.69 25.30
CA LEU A 4 -5.48 -19.29 24.04
C LEU A 4 -5.09 -18.34 22.91
N LYS A 5 -4.17 -18.76 22.03
CA LYS A 5 -3.90 -18.06 20.76
C LYS A 5 -5.24 -17.99 20.03
N ARG A 6 -5.88 -16.81 20.01
CA ARG A 6 -7.03 -16.58 19.14
C ARG A 6 -6.56 -16.87 17.71
N LYS A 7 -7.13 -17.88 17.07
CA LYS A 7 -6.91 -18.17 15.65
C LYS A 7 -7.40 -16.95 14.88
N SER A 8 -6.50 -16.28 14.15
CA SER A 8 -6.92 -15.27 13.18
C SER A 8 -7.77 -15.91 12.10
N ARG A 9 -8.85 -15.26 11.71
CA ARG A 9 -9.66 -15.63 10.55
C ARG A 9 -9.13 -14.93 9.33
N THR A 10 -9.13 -15.61 8.20
CA THR A 10 -8.78 -15.04 6.90
C THR A 10 -9.98 -15.23 5.99
N PHE A 11 -10.37 -14.18 5.31
CA PHE A 11 -11.46 -14.19 4.34
C PHE A 11 -11.15 -13.24 3.18
N GLU A 12 -11.90 -13.40 2.11
CA GLU A 12 -11.72 -12.66 0.86
C GLU A 12 -13.01 -11.91 0.52
N ILE A 13 -12.86 -10.66 0.10
CA ILE A 13 -13.96 -9.83 -0.35
C ILE A 13 -13.66 -9.34 -1.74
N GLN A 14 -14.57 -9.55 -2.65
CA GLN A 14 -14.52 -8.96 -3.97
C GLN A 14 -15.41 -7.73 -4.05
N VAL A 15 -14.84 -6.61 -4.49
CA VAL A 15 -15.55 -5.37 -4.78
C VAL A 15 -15.12 -4.94 -6.17
N GLN A 16 -16.02 -5.15 -7.14
CA GLN A 16 -15.77 -4.92 -8.56
C GLN A 16 -14.51 -5.67 -9.05
N ASP A 17 -13.49 -4.94 -9.51
CA ASP A 17 -12.21 -5.45 -9.99
C ASP A 17 -11.15 -5.60 -8.88
N MET A 18 -11.50 -5.30 -7.63
CA MET A 18 -10.60 -5.38 -6.49
C MET A 18 -10.93 -6.59 -5.61
N THR A 19 -9.90 -7.33 -5.24
CA THR A 19 -9.98 -8.42 -4.26
C THR A 19 -9.22 -8.03 -3.01
N LEU A 20 -9.93 -7.95 -1.87
CA LEU A 20 -9.33 -7.69 -0.58
C LEU A 20 -9.20 -9.00 0.20
N HIS A 21 -7.99 -9.31 0.63
CA HIS A 21 -7.71 -10.39 1.58
C HIS A 21 -7.58 -9.79 2.97
N ILE A 22 -8.43 -10.22 3.89
CA ILE A 22 -8.51 -9.67 5.24
C ILE A 22 -8.18 -10.75 6.25
N GLN A 23 -7.30 -10.42 7.18
CA GLN A 23 -6.97 -11.24 8.33
C GLN A 23 -7.26 -10.47 9.60
N ALA A 24 -8.17 -11.00 10.45
CA ALA A 24 -8.58 -10.37 11.70
C ALA A 24 -8.72 -11.39 12.83
N ALA A 25 -8.71 -10.92 14.09
CA ALA A 25 -8.87 -11.75 15.26
C ALA A 25 -10.31 -12.25 15.50
N THR A 26 -11.29 -11.60 14.87
CA THR A 26 -12.73 -11.90 14.94
C THR A 26 -13.33 -11.94 13.55
N ASP A 27 -14.58 -12.38 13.46
CA ASP A 27 -15.34 -12.30 12.22
C ASP A 27 -15.76 -10.86 12.00
N VAL A 28 -15.41 -10.31 10.85
CA VAL A 28 -15.72 -8.94 10.41
C VAL A 28 -16.03 -8.93 8.90
N ASP A 29 -16.55 -10.04 8.36
CA ASP A 29 -16.79 -10.19 6.92
C ASP A 29 -17.84 -9.19 6.42
N GLU A 30 -18.97 -9.09 7.12
CA GLU A 30 -20.08 -8.23 6.73
C GLU A 30 -19.69 -6.75 6.77
N GLU A 31 -19.04 -6.31 7.86
CA GLU A 31 -18.57 -4.94 8.04
C GLU A 31 -17.49 -4.57 7.02
N SER A 32 -16.61 -5.52 6.72
CA SER A 32 -15.56 -5.34 5.73
C SER A 32 -16.11 -5.17 4.33
N ARG A 33 -17.10 -5.95 3.97
CA ARG A 33 -17.78 -5.90 2.67
C ARG A 33 -18.51 -4.58 2.47
N ALA A 34 -19.27 -4.16 3.48
CA ALA A 34 -19.97 -2.89 3.47
C ALA A 34 -18.99 -1.70 3.38
N ALA A 35 -17.94 -1.72 4.17
CA ALA A 35 -16.92 -0.67 4.14
C ALA A 35 -16.18 -0.60 2.79
N ALA A 36 -15.76 -1.74 2.25
CA ALA A 36 -15.03 -1.78 0.98
C ALA A 36 -15.89 -1.26 -0.18
N LEU A 37 -17.17 -1.65 -0.24
CA LEU A 37 -18.10 -1.16 -1.25
C LEU A 37 -18.31 0.35 -1.11
N TRP A 38 -18.54 0.83 0.11
CA TRP A 38 -18.76 2.25 0.39
C TRP A 38 -17.59 3.12 -0.07
N PHE A 39 -16.35 2.78 0.31
CA PHE A 39 -15.18 3.56 -0.06
C PHE A 39 -14.89 3.49 -1.56
N TRP A 40 -15.10 2.33 -2.17
CA TRP A 40 -14.97 2.17 -3.61
C TRP A 40 -15.98 3.05 -4.37
N GLU A 41 -17.25 3.05 -3.97
CA GLU A 41 -18.30 3.85 -4.61
C GLU A 41 -18.03 5.35 -4.52
N LEU A 42 -17.57 5.84 -3.37
CA LEU A 42 -17.18 7.24 -3.21
C LEU A 42 -16.09 7.64 -4.21
N LEU A 43 -15.03 6.84 -4.33
CA LEU A 43 -13.93 7.06 -5.24
C LEU A 43 -14.34 6.94 -6.70
N HIS A 44 -15.08 5.90 -7.03
CA HIS A 44 -15.55 5.64 -8.38
C HIS A 44 -16.44 6.78 -8.88
N THR A 45 -17.45 7.16 -8.09
CA THR A 45 -18.36 8.26 -8.42
C THR A 45 -17.62 9.57 -8.61
N TYR A 46 -16.67 9.89 -7.72
CA TYR A 46 -15.87 11.10 -7.85
C TYR A 46 -15.00 11.08 -9.10
N SER A 47 -14.32 9.96 -9.36
CA SER A 47 -13.40 9.82 -10.50
C SER A 47 -14.10 9.93 -11.86
N ILE A 48 -15.33 9.45 -11.98
CA ILE A 48 -16.14 9.61 -13.20
C ILE A 48 -16.49 11.08 -13.45
N ARG A 49 -16.86 11.80 -12.40
CA ARG A 49 -17.25 13.23 -12.50
C ARG A 49 -16.05 14.16 -12.67
N ASN A 50 -14.84 13.67 -12.37
CA ASN A 50 -13.60 14.46 -12.40
C ASN A 50 -12.53 13.74 -13.25
N PRO A 51 -12.59 13.84 -14.60
CA PRO A 51 -11.69 13.12 -15.50
C PRO A 51 -10.20 13.42 -15.27
N GLU A 52 -9.85 14.65 -14.86
CA GLU A 52 -8.48 15.01 -14.53
C GLU A 52 -7.97 14.23 -13.31
N PHE A 53 -8.77 14.08 -12.25
CA PHE A 53 -8.43 13.26 -11.09
C PHE A 53 -8.16 11.81 -11.49
N ARG A 54 -8.95 11.28 -12.43
CA ARG A 54 -8.84 9.90 -12.91
C ARG A 54 -7.62 9.66 -13.80
N SER A 55 -7.25 10.60 -14.66
CA SER A 55 -6.27 10.37 -15.74
C SER A 55 -4.91 11.01 -15.51
N SER A 56 -4.80 11.99 -14.60
CA SER A 56 -3.56 12.71 -14.36
C SER A 56 -2.45 11.78 -13.85
N LYS A 57 -1.25 11.98 -14.40
CA LYS A 57 0.00 11.38 -13.89
C LYS A 57 0.70 12.27 -12.88
N ARG A 58 0.19 13.46 -12.65
CA ARG A 58 0.72 14.47 -11.72
C ARG A 58 -0.30 14.77 -10.63
N PRO A 59 0.12 15.34 -9.49
CA PRO A 59 -0.79 15.76 -8.44
C PRO A 59 -1.91 16.68 -8.96
N VAL A 60 -3.12 16.46 -8.45
CA VAL A 60 -4.32 17.24 -8.79
C VAL A 60 -4.87 17.85 -7.51
N LYS A 61 -5.25 19.13 -7.57
CA LYS A 61 -5.96 19.80 -6.48
C LYS A 61 -7.43 19.39 -6.50
N VAL A 62 -7.99 19.13 -5.34
CA VAL A 62 -9.42 18.79 -5.17
C VAL A 62 -10.09 19.83 -4.27
N PRO A 63 -11.41 20.07 -4.44
CA PRO A 63 -12.17 20.96 -3.57
C PRO A 63 -12.16 20.51 -2.11
N GLY A 64 -12.29 21.44 -1.17
CA GLY A 64 -12.28 21.13 0.27
C GLY A 64 -13.51 20.35 0.74
N ASP A 65 -14.60 20.39 -0.01
CA ASP A 65 -15.85 19.64 0.20
C ASP A 65 -15.88 18.27 -0.51
N ALA A 66 -14.80 17.89 -1.23
CA ALA A 66 -14.67 16.55 -1.77
C ALA A 66 -14.69 15.48 -0.65
N PRO A 67 -15.13 14.24 -0.94
CA PRO A 67 -15.09 13.16 0.04
C PRO A 67 -13.72 13.02 0.71
N GLU A 68 -13.69 12.66 1.99
CA GLU A 68 -12.46 12.57 2.78
C GLU A 68 -11.40 11.69 2.08
N ILE A 69 -11.80 10.50 1.62
CA ILE A 69 -10.90 9.59 0.89
C ILE A 69 -10.28 10.24 -0.36
N VAL A 70 -11.03 11.07 -1.08
CA VAL A 70 -10.54 11.80 -2.27
C VAL A 70 -9.51 12.87 -1.88
N ARG A 71 -9.78 13.61 -0.81
CA ARG A 71 -8.86 14.63 -0.29
C ARG A 71 -7.57 14.00 0.23
N GLU A 72 -7.67 12.87 0.92
CA GLU A 72 -6.49 12.13 1.39
C GLU A 72 -5.65 11.59 0.22
N ILE A 73 -6.28 11.02 -0.82
CA ILE A 73 -5.60 10.59 -2.04
C ILE A 73 -4.86 11.76 -2.69
N ALA A 74 -5.53 12.91 -2.88
CA ALA A 74 -4.93 14.07 -3.52
C ALA A 74 -3.73 14.60 -2.71
N SER A 75 -3.85 14.68 -1.39
CA SER A 75 -2.77 15.07 -0.49
C SER A 75 -1.59 14.09 -0.55
N THR A 76 -1.86 12.79 -0.51
CA THR A 76 -0.85 11.75 -0.59
C THR A 76 -0.12 11.75 -1.94
N ALA A 77 -0.88 11.88 -3.02
CA ALA A 77 -0.35 11.98 -4.38
C ALA A 77 0.57 13.21 -4.53
N ALA A 78 0.19 14.35 -3.92
CA ALA A 78 1.01 15.55 -3.92
C ALA A 78 2.35 15.35 -3.18
N ARG A 79 2.34 14.66 -2.04
CA ARG A 79 3.56 14.34 -1.27
C ARG A 79 4.51 13.44 -2.07
N ALA A 80 3.95 12.48 -2.80
CA ALA A 80 4.72 11.56 -3.64
C ALA A 80 5.03 12.11 -5.05
N GLY A 81 4.46 13.24 -5.45
CA GLY A 81 4.66 13.84 -6.76
C GLY A 81 4.06 13.03 -7.93
N VAL A 82 3.03 12.22 -7.67
CA VAL A 82 2.38 11.34 -8.65
C VAL A 82 0.89 11.68 -8.84
N GLY A 83 0.23 11.05 -9.79
CA GLY A 83 -1.21 11.21 -9.98
C GLY A 83 -2.05 10.50 -8.91
N PRO A 84 -3.30 10.95 -8.66
CA PRO A 84 -4.14 10.42 -7.59
C PRO A 84 -4.42 8.92 -7.71
N MET A 85 -4.66 8.43 -8.91
CA MET A 85 -5.07 7.02 -9.13
C MET A 85 -3.98 5.99 -8.80
N PHE A 86 -2.72 6.41 -8.64
CA PHE A 86 -1.66 5.53 -8.15
C PHE A 86 -1.83 5.14 -6.66
N SER A 87 -2.72 5.82 -5.94
CA SER A 87 -3.04 5.52 -4.54
C SER A 87 -4.40 4.81 -4.38
N LEU A 88 -5.09 4.46 -5.46
CA LEU A 88 -6.48 3.96 -5.41
C LEU A 88 -6.62 2.71 -4.53
N GLN A 89 -5.87 1.66 -4.84
CA GLN A 89 -5.93 0.41 -4.08
C GLN A 89 -5.51 0.63 -2.62
N GLY A 90 -4.40 1.35 -2.41
CA GLY A 90 -3.94 1.74 -1.09
C GLY A 90 -4.97 2.55 -0.29
N ALA A 91 -5.77 3.41 -0.95
CA ALA A 91 -6.80 4.20 -0.29
C ALA A 91 -7.95 3.33 0.23
N VAL A 92 -8.48 2.44 -0.60
CA VAL A 92 -9.53 1.51 -0.16
C VAL A 92 -9.00 0.61 0.96
N THR A 93 -7.79 0.08 0.80
CA THR A 93 -7.12 -0.76 1.80
C THR A 93 -6.95 -0.04 3.15
N ASP A 94 -6.47 1.22 3.14
CA ASP A 94 -6.33 2.04 4.35
C ASP A 94 -7.67 2.33 5.02
N HIS A 95 -8.67 2.75 4.25
CA HIS A 95 -9.97 3.10 4.80
C HIS A 95 -10.69 1.90 5.40
N VAL A 96 -10.68 0.76 4.71
CA VAL A 96 -11.19 -0.51 5.24
C VAL A 96 -10.42 -0.92 6.50
N GLY A 97 -9.10 -0.88 6.44
CA GLY A 97 -8.24 -1.24 7.57
C GLY A 97 -8.47 -0.34 8.79
N ARG A 98 -8.57 0.97 8.61
CA ARG A 98 -8.87 1.93 9.69
C ARG A 98 -10.27 1.75 10.25
N PHE A 99 -11.25 1.44 9.40
CA PHE A 99 -12.62 1.15 9.82
C PHE A 99 -12.64 -0.09 10.72
N LEU A 100 -12.07 -1.21 10.29
CA LEU A 100 -12.01 -2.44 11.05
C LEU A 100 -11.16 -2.31 12.33
N ALA A 101 -10.13 -1.47 12.31
CA ALA A 101 -9.28 -1.22 13.45
C ALA A 101 -10.01 -0.54 14.64
N ARG A 102 -11.24 -0.07 14.46
CA ARG A 102 -12.11 0.41 15.56
C ARG A 102 -12.64 -0.76 16.39
N GLU A 103 -12.90 -1.89 15.74
CA GLU A 103 -13.50 -3.08 16.36
C GLU A 103 -12.45 -4.11 16.77
N VAL A 104 -11.34 -4.21 16.03
CA VAL A 104 -10.32 -5.23 16.27
C VAL A 104 -8.94 -4.62 16.48
N ASN A 105 -8.16 -5.20 17.39
CA ASN A 105 -6.82 -4.72 17.74
C ASN A 105 -5.73 -5.15 16.75
N GLU A 106 -5.95 -6.23 16.03
CA GLU A 106 -5.01 -6.77 15.05
C GLU A 106 -5.77 -7.07 13.76
N VAL A 107 -5.38 -6.42 12.69
CA VAL A 107 -5.97 -6.57 11.36
C VAL A 107 -4.94 -6.32 10.28
N THR A 108 -4.98 -7.16 9.26
CA THR A 108 -4.26 -6.97 8.00
C THR A 108 -5.28 -6.98 6.88
N VAL A 109 -5.22 -5.96 6.03
CA VAL A 109 -6.00 -5.87 4.79
C VAL A 109 -5.02 -5.77 3.64
N ASN A 110 -5.18 -6.60 2.63
CA ASN A 110 -4.34 -6.61 1.43
C ASN A 110 -5.22 -6.49 0.19
N CYS A 111 -4.84 -5.62 -0.72
CA CYS A 111 -5.42 -5.50 -2.05
C CYS A 111 -4.30 -5.33 -3.09
N GLY A 112 -4.13 -6.31 -3.97
CA GLY A 112 -3.19 -6.21 -5.09
C GLY A 112 -1.72 -5.96 -4.73
N GLY A 113 -1.29 -6.31 -3.50
CA GLY A 113 0.06 -6.05 -3.01
C GLY A 113 0.18 -4.81 -2.12
N ASP A 114 -0.91 -4.07 -1.94
CA ASP A 114 -1.02 -2.95 -1.00
C ASP A 114 -1.60 -3.46 0.32
N TYR A 115 -0.88 -3.27 1.42
CA TYR A 115 -1.21 -3.80 2.74
C TYR A 115 -1.43 -2.68 3.76
N PHE A 116 -2.55 -2.71 4.46
CA PHE A 116 -2.72 -2.06 5.76
C PHE A 116 -2.46 -3.08 6.85
N ILE A 117 -1.58 -2.75 7.80
CA ILE A 117 -1.20 -3.67 8.89
C ILE A 117 -1.26 -2.94 10.22
N ARG A 118 -2.16 -3.40 11.10
CA ARG A 118 -2.17 -3.04 12.51
C ARG A 118 -1.92 -4.29 13.33
N SER A 119 -0.79 -4.32 14.03
CA SER A 119 -0.39 -5.48 14.82
C SER A 119 0.45 -5.07 16.04
N ARG A 120 0.23 -5.73 17.16
CA ARG A 120 1.05 -5.60 18.37
C ARG A 120 2.39 -6.31 18.29
N ARG A 121 2.60 -7.09 17.23
CA ARG A 121 3.82 -7.86 16.98
C ARG A 121 4.41 -7.47 15.64
N ARG A 122 5.71 -7.64 15.52
CA ARG A 122 6.39 -7.54 14.23
C ARG A 122 5.80 -8.56 13.25
N GLN A 123 5.55 -8.14 12.04
CA GLN A 123 5.04 -8.97 10.96
C GLN A 123 6.12 -9.14 9.88
N LYS A 124 6.20 -10.31 9.29
CA LYS A 124 7.05 -10.57 8.14
C LYS A 124 6.18 -10.67 6.89
N LEU A 125 6.45 -9.85 5.89
CA LEU A 125 5.82 -9.93 4.58
C LEU A 125 6.85 -10.43 3.56
N THR A 126 6.54 -11.51 2.88
CA THR A 126 7.42 -12.06 1.85
C THR A 126 7.30 -11.23 0.57
N VAL A 127 8.41 -10.66 0.15
CA VAL A 127 8.55 -10.00 -1.15
C VAL A 127 9.18 -11.01 -2.11
N LEU A 128 8.42 -11.40 -3.12
CA LEU A 128 8.96 -12.23 -4.20
C LEU A 128 9.87 -11.37 -5.07
N ARG A 129 11.10 -11.82 -5.26
CA ARG A 129 12.09 -11.12 -6.08
C ARG A 129 12.14 -11.67 -7.50
N ARG A 130 12.27 -12.99 -7.62
CA ARG A 130 12.25 -13.78 -8.86
C ARG A 130 11.71 -15.16 -8.52
N PRO A 131 11.30 -15.98 -9.49
CA PRO A 131 10.96 -17.37 -9.23
C PRO A 131 12.06 -18.07 -8.42
N GLY A 132 11.69 -18.59 -7.23
CA GLY A 132 12.61 -19.25 -6.30
C GLY A 132 13.46 -18.36 -5.40
N SER A 133 13.31 -17.03 -5.44
CA SER A 133 14.01 -16.09 -4.56
C SER A 133 13.01 -15.14 -3.88
N SER A 134 13.03 -15.11 -2.55
CA SER A 134 12.19 -14.20 -1.75
C SER A 134 12.98 -13.59 -0.62
N VAL A 135 12.55 -12.40 -0.20
CA VAL A 135 13.07 -11.70 0.98
C VAL A 135 11.89 -11.28 1.82
N ALA A 136 11.99 -11.35 3.12
CA ALA A 136 10.94 -10.84 3.99
C ALA A 136 11.23 -9.40 4.42
N VAL A 137 10.23 -8.54 4.25
CA VAL A 137 10.19 -7.19 4.83
C VAL A 137 9.59 -7.29 6.23
N VAL A 138 10.21 -6.66 7.21
CA VAL A 138 9.71 -6.62 8.57
C VAL A 138 8.91 -5.35 8.80
N VAL A 139 7.63 -5.50 9.10
CA VAL A 139 6.76 -4.42 9.55
C VAL A 139 6.82 -4.36 11.08
N PRO A 140 7.19 -3.23 11.68
CA PRO A 140 7.28 -3.11 13.13
C PRO A 140 5.91 -3.23 13.78
N ALA A 141 5.91 -3.62 15.07
CA ALA A 141 4.70 -3.57 15.88
C ALA A 141 4.14 -2.14 15.89
N ASN A 142 2.85 -2.00 15.65
CA ASN A 142 2.20 -0.70 15.61
C ASN A 142 0.74 -0.79 16.05
N ARG A 143 0.19 0.33 16.52
CA ARG A 143 -1.19 0.43 17.01
C ARG A 143 -2.10 1.30 16.14
N GLN A 144 -1.53 2.04 15.20
CA GLN A 144 -2.28 2.98 14.35
C GLN A 144 -2.59 2.39 12.98
N GLY A 145 -1.80 1.45 12.53
CA GLY A 145 -1.77 0.94 11.18
C GLY A 145 -0.57 1.52 10.42
N LEU A 146 0.10 0.66 9.66
CA LEU A 146 1.16 1.03 8.72
C LEU A 146 0.81 0.48 7.35
N GLY A 147 1.27 1.15 6.32
CA GLY A 147 1.10 0.75 4.94
C GLY A 147 2.36 0.11 4.37
N VAL A 148 2.16 -0.96 3.61
CA VAL A 148 3.21 -1.55 2.76
C VAL A 148 2.66 -1.67 1.36
N SER A 149 3.42 -1.21 0.37
CA SER A 149 3.14 -1.50 -1.03
C SER A 149 4.25 -2.36 -1.60
N MET A 150 3.86 -3.49 -2.17
CA MET A 150 4.78 -4.43 -2.82
C MET A 150 4.40 -4.60 -4.28
N THR A 151 5.35 -4.37 -5.16
CA THR A 151 5.18 -4.60 -6.59
C THR A 151 6.11 -5.72 -7.05
N LEU A 152 5.52 -6.70 -7.73
CA LEU A 152 6.26 -7.74 -8.41
C LEU A 152 6.48 -7.33 -9.86
N GLY A 153 7.68 -7.56 -10.38
CA GLY A 153 8.07 -7.22 -11.76
C GLY A 153 7.41 -8.07 -12.85
N HIS A 154 6.12 -8.33 -12.74
CA HIS A 154 5.35 -9.16 -13.67
C HIS A 154 4.46 -8.32 -14.61
N GLY A 155 5.06 -7.40 -15.35
CA GLY A 155 4.35 -6.75 -16.47
C GLY A 155 4.76 -7.37 -17.81
N PRO A 156 3.89 -7.32 -18.86
CA PRO A 156 4.22 -7.79 -20.22
C PRO A 156 5.38 -7.02 -20.88
N LYS A 157 5.73 -5.88 -20.36
CA LYS A 157 7.03 -5.22 -20.57
C LYS A 157 7.83 -5.51 -19.31
N ARG A 158 8.93 -6.29 -19.45
CA ARG A 158 9.96 -6.42 -18.43
C ARG A 158 10.28 -5.01 -17.89
N SER A 159 9.55 -4.61 -16.83
CA SER A 159 10.04 -3.53 -15.99
C SER A 159 11.37 -4.06 -15.46
N GLU A 160 12.43 -3.29 -15.54
CA GLU A 160 13.75 -3.68 -15.06
C GLU A 160 13.76 -3.97 -13.54
N VAL A 161 12.59 -3.82 -12.89
CA VAL A 161 12.37 -3.99 -11.45
C VAL A 161 11.94 -5.42 -11.18
N ASP A 162 12.78 -6.21 -10.54
CA ASP A 162 12.46 -7.58 -10.14
C ASP A 162 11.56 -7.62 -8.89
N GLY A 163 11.55 -6.55 -8.09
CA GLY A 163 10.69 -6.40 -6.93
C GLY A 163 10.92 -5.06 -6.22
N LEU A 164 9.88 -4.58 -5.58
CA LEU A 164 9.87 -3.34 -4.81
C LEU A 164 9.00 -3.53 -3.58
N ALA A 165 9.45 -3.04 -2.43
CA ALA A 165 8.58 -2.85 -1.27
C ALA A 165 8.82 -1.48 -0.65
N VAL A 166 7.75 -0.78 -0.33
CA VAL A 166 7.76 0.50 0.38
C VAL A 166 6.94 0.38 1.65
N LEU A 167 7.51 0.76 2.78
CA LEU A 167 6.85 0.88 4.08
C LEU A 167 6.61 2.37 4.38
N ALA A 168 5.39 2.73 4.73
CA ALA A 168 5.00 4.11 5.01
C ALA A 168 3.96 4.19 6.15
N GLU A 169 3.66 5.40 6.58
CA GLU A 169 2.64 5.68 7.60
C GLU A 169 1.22 5.30 7.16
N SER A 170 0.98 5.15 5.84
CA SER A 170 -0.29 4.70 5.27
C SER A 170 -0.08 3.87 4.01
N CYS A 171 -1.05 3.02 3.70
CA CYS A 171 -1.04 2.19 2.50
C CYS A 171 -1.14 3.05 1.22
N MET A 172 -1.95 4.12 1.26
CA MET A 172 -2.02 5.11 0.17
C MET A 172 -0.65 5.68 -0.16
N LEU A 173 0.11 6.09 0.86
CA LEU A 173 1.43 6.68 0.67
C LEU A 173 2.45 5.66 0.18
N ALA A 174 2.39 4.44 0.71
CA ALA A 174 3.26 3.36 0.25
C ALA A 174 3.05 3.08 -1.26
N GLY A 175 1.80 2.99 -1.72
CA GLY A 175 1.44 2.80 -3.13
C GLY A 175 1.85 3.97 -4.02
N ALA A 176 1.57 5.21 -3.59
CA ALA A 176 1.99 6.41 -4.31
C ALA A 176 3.51 6.50 -4.46
N ALA A 177 4.25 6.24 -3.37
CA ALA A 177 5.72 6.26 -3.39
C ALA A 177 6.29 5.12 -4.25
N ALA A 178 5.68 3.94 -4.21
CA ALA A 178 6.06 2.82 -5.08
C ALA A 178 5.91 3.17 -6.57
N ALA A 179 4.83 3.85 -6.95
CA ALA A 179 4.63 4.33 -8.31
C ALA A 179 5.68 5.38 -8.71
N GLY A 180 6.03 6.29 -7.80
CA GLY A 180 7.10 7.27 -8.01
C GLY A 180 8.47 6.61 -8.22
N VAL A 181 8.78 5.59 -7.44
CA VAL A 181 10.01 4.78 -7.62
C VAL A 181 10.03 4.15 -9.01
N GLN A 182 8.95 3.50 -9.43
CA GLN A 182 8.88 2.87 -10.76
C GLN A 182 9.13 3.86 -11.89
N ALA A 183 8.56 5.07 -11.81
CA ALA A 183 8.76 6.11 -12.80
C ALA A 183 10.22 6.64 -12.86
N ILE A 184 10.96 6.54 -11.76
CA ILE A 184 12.37 6.95 -11.69
C ILE A 184 13.28 5.85 -12.21
N LEU A 185 12.97 4.59 -11.93
CA LEU A 185 13.80 3.42 -12.31
C LEU A 185 13.92 3.23 -13.82
N THR A 186 13.02 3.81 -14.62
CA THR A 186 13.11 3.82 -16.10
C THR A 186 14.18 4.77 -16.64
N LYS A 187 14.83 5.58 -15.78
CA LYS A 187 15.85 6.57 -16.16
C LYS A 187 17.27 6.07 -15.87
N GLU A 188 18.24 6.66 -16.54
CA GLU A 188 19.65 6.44 -16.24
C GLU A 188 19.94 6.74 -14.75
N ASN A 189 20.76 5.90 -14.09
CA ASN A 189 21.00 5.96 -12.64
C ASN A 189 19.74 5.79 -11.75
N GLY A 190 18.70 5.16 -12.28
CA GLY A 190 17.40 5.05 -11.64
C GLY A 190 17.42 4.51 -10.21
N LEU A 191 18.28 3.52 -9.88
CA LEU A 191 18.34 2.95 -8.53
C LEU A 191 18.73 4.01 -7.48
N HIS A 192 19.80 4.79 -7.75
CA HIS A 192 20.22 5.85 -6.83
C HIS A 192 19.13 6.94 -6.68
N GLY A 193 18.57 7.37 -7.80
CA GLY A 193 17.48 8.34 -7.81
C GLY A 193 16.25 7.85 -7.04
N ALA A 194 15.86 6.57 -7.18
CA ALA A 194 14.76 5.96 -6.47
C ALA A 194 14.98 5.93 -4.95
N LEU A 195 16.19 5.58 -4.51
CA LEU A 195 16.51 5.57 -3.08
C LEU A 195 16.54 6.97 -2.47
N THR A 196 17.05 7.96 -3.22
CA THR A 196 17.02 9.37 -2.83
C THR A 196 15.60 9.88 -2.72
N TYR A 197 14.75 9.59 -3.71
CA TYR A 197 13.33 9.93 -3.70
C TYR A 197 12.61 9.36 -2.48
N LEU A 198 12.79 8.08 -2.17
CA LEU A 198 12.14 7.46 -0.99
C LEU A 198 12.49 8.16 0.32
N LYS A 199 13.73 8.66 0.46
CA LYS A 199 14.16 9.43 1.64
C LYS A 199 13.52 10.83 1.71
N GLN A 200 13.11 11.40 0.59
CA GLN A 200 12.53 12.75 0.51
C GLN A 200 11.01 12.76 0.69
N VAL A 201 10.32 11.65 0.43
CA VAL A 201 8.87 11.59 0.58
C VAL A 201 8.52 11.49 2.07
N THR A 202 7.98 12.59 2.62
CA THR A 202 7.57 12.66 4.03
C THR A 202 6.53 11.59 4.35
N GLY A 203 6.75 10.82 5.43
CA GLY A 203 5.88 9.72 5.87
C GLY A 203 6.26 8.36 5.29
N VAL A 204 7.19 8.28 4.33
CA VAL A 204 7.84 7.03 3.96
C VAL A 204 8.83 6.66 5.07
N ILE A 205 8.70 5.45 5.61
CA ILE A 205 9.58 4.90 6.64
C ILE A 205 10.82 4.29 5.99
N GLY A 206 10.64 3.62 4.86
CA GLY A 206 11.72 3.07 4.06
C GLY A 206 11.23 2.22 2.90
N GLY A 207 12.19 1.75 2.10
CA GLY A 207 11.88 0.86 0.99
C GLY A 207 13.09 0.06 0.54
N VAL A 208 12.81 -1.00 -0.22
CA VAL A 208 13.80 -1.86 -0.87
C VAL A 208 13.45 -2.02 -2.35
N VAL A 209 14.46 -1.94 -3.19
CA VAL A 209 14.35 -2.09 -4.65
C VAL A 209 15.28 -3.20 -5.09
N PHE A 210 14.77 -4.16 -5.83
CA PHE A 210 15.52 -5.23 -6.47
C PHE A 210 15.62 -4.97 -7.97
N LEU A 211 16.82 -4.86 -8.48
CA LEU A 211 17.13 -4.53 -9.88
C LEU A 211 18.24 -5.40 -10.41
N GLY A 212 17.92 -6.52 -11.04
CA GLY A 212 18.89 -7.54 -11.38
C GLY A 212 19.55 -8.12 -10.13
N GLU A 213 20.87 -8.13 -10.09
CA GLU A 213 21.65 -8.55 -8.91
C GLU A 213 21.80 -7.42 -7.87
N ARG A 214 21.39 -6.19 -8.22
CA ARG A 214 21.52 -5.04 -7.33
C ARG A 214 20.34 -4.96 -6.37
N ILE A 215 20.64 -4.69 -5.11
CA ILE A 215 19.65 -4.41 -4.05
C ILE A 215 19.94 -3.01 -3.52
N GLY A 216 18.94 -2.16 -3.52
CA GLY A 216 19.01 -0.85 -2.90
C GLY A 216 18.02 -0.74 -1.75
N MET A 217 18.42 -0.11 -0.65
CA MET A 217 17.56 0.14 0.51
C MET A 217 17.62 1.61 0.90
N ALA A 218 16.50 2.13 1.38
CA ALA A 218 16.38 3.49 1.90
C ALA A 218 15.57 3.50 3.19
N GLY A 219 15.89 4.41 4.12
CA GLY A 219 15.17 4.59 5.37
C GLY A 219 15.34 3.44 6.35
N GLY A 220 14.35 3.29 7.25
CA GLY A 220 14.36 2.35 8.38
C GLY A 220 13.72 0.99 8.08
N LEU A 221 13.64 0.57 6.80
CA LEU A 221 13.14 -0.76 6.45
C LEU A 221 14.11 -1.85 6.90
N GLU A 222 13.58 -2.90 7.53
CA GLU A 222 14.34 -4.08 7.94
C GLU A 222 13.98 -5.28 7.06
N LEU A 223 15.00 -6.02 6.62
CA LEU A 223 14.84 -7.29 5.93
C LEU A 223 15.11 -8.45 6.90
N ALA A 224 14.36 -9.53 6.74
CA ALA A 224 14.61 -10.78 7.44
C ALA A 224 14.92 -11.87 6.41
N ALA A 225 15.84 -12.72 6.80
CA ALA A 225 16.14 -13.95 6.07
C ALA A 225 15.00 -14.99 6.25
#